data_b25e871f9a1303387d7a2856eb72a4d3
#
_entry.id   b25e871f9a1303387d7a2856eb72a4d3
#
_cell.length_a   1.000
_cell.length_b   1.000
_cell.length_c   1.000
_cell.angle_alpha   90.00
_cell.angle_beta   90.00
_cell.angle_gamma   90.00
#
_symmetry.space_group_name_H-M   'P 1'
#
loop_
_entity.id
_entity.type
_entity.pdbx_description
1 polymer ?
#
loop_
_entity_poly.entity_id
_entity_poly.type
_entity_poly.pdbx_seq_one_letter_code
_entity_poly.pdbx_strand_id
1 'polypeptide(L)'
;MTTNGGCSAWEGRASPRMDDLSFLYENGMSSEEVTRLQGQGLTLAEIAASARRMVDSGRPLTDPREAVKEVLPEFFDEKGRFLHNVLGDYLTETYGCCKINNAVHIYDGGVYRPGEDALHGAMVDLLPSLTDAKRRETFKYIKVCHRTPIKELSPPNLIPFRHRVYDLKTGEFLDYSKDLVFLNRFPWDYDPATPECPAVTDTLNAIANGDGEVVKLLLESFGNCFHLLNSYRGAVALYGPSGSNGKSTLLNMLRQLVGAENASFLSLQDTAERFRLMEVYGKAVNIGDDISGVYLPDSSLFKKLVTGETVLGEKKGQDPVSFRSYAKFFFALNELPPVSDKSSAFFSRILLVPMTADFSTIKKRDTSLKDKQWSTEEMTYLTRLAMEGLERLRAQGDFTRPLCVQQAMSEYELECNPVLGFLLEYGDVVGEPTEKVYNDFRVWCEDNGHRNITTRIRFTKEVCRQAGVSNDSIRHPYFGERGKCSTGQCFVPKPS
;
A
#
# COMPACT_ATOMS: atom_id res chain seq x y z
N MET A 1 25.15 34.99 -7.09
CA MET A 1 25.31 34.26 -8.33
C MET A 1 24.72 32.89 -8.04
N THR A 2 23.45 32.78 -8.18
CA THR A 2 22.63 32.17 -9.27
C THR A 2 23.10 30.81 -9.71
N THR A 3 22.38 29.77 -9.38
CA THR A 3 21.73 28.96 -10.40
C THR A 3 20.62 28.10 -9.80
N ASN A 4 19.45 28.31 -10.36
CA ASN A 4 18.24 27.49 -10.29
C ASN A 4 18.50 26.02 -10.62
N GLY A 5 18.05 25.12 -9.74
CA GLY A 5 17.78 23.74 -10.07
C GLY A 5 16.26 23.56 -10.18
N GLY A 6 15.72 23.73 -11.37
CA GLY A 6 14.31 23.49 -11.68
C GLY A 6 13.96 22.01 -11.53
N CYS A 7 12.87 21.76 -10.88
CA CYS A 7 12.19 20.47 -10.76
C CYS A 7 11.74 20.02 -12.17
N SER A 8 12.42 19.05 -12.79
CA SER A 8 11.94 18.35 -13.98
C SER A 8 11.25 17.05 -13.57
N ALA A 9 9.98 17.17 -13.15
CA ALA A 9 9.12 16.03 -12.82
C ALA A 9 8.28 15.55 -14.03
N TRP A 10 8.84 15.60 -15.26
CA TRP A 10 8.12 15.21 -16.50
C TRP A 10 8.98 14.41 -17.49
N GLU A 11 9.95 13.63 -17.02
CA GLU A 11 10.67 12.67 -17.86
C GLU A 11 10.02 11.29 -17.83
N GLY A 12 8.77 11.21 -18.31
CA GLY A 12 8.01 9.98 -18.54
C GLY A 12 7.15 10.02 -19.78
N ARG A 13 7.33 10.99 -20.66
CA ARG A 13 6.83 10.91 -22.04
C ARG A 13 7.72 9.92 -22.76
N ALA A 14 7.12 8.84 -23.32
CA ALA A 14 7.81 7.99 -24.25
C ALA A 14 8.58 8.91 -25.22
N SER A 15 9.91 8.78 -25.27
CA SER A 15 10.71 9.47 -26.28
C SER A 15 10.06 9.17 -27.63
N PRO A 16 9.83 10.17 -28.49
CA PRO A 16 9.31 9.94 -29.83
C PRO A 16 10.18 8.85 -30.46
N ARG A 17 9.57 7.73 -30.86
CA ARG A 17 10.31 6.66 -31.52
C ARG A 17 11.06 7.25 -32.66
N MET A 18 12.35 6.95 -32.83
CA MET A 18 13.13 7.33 -34.01
C MET A 18 12.36 7.00 -35.32
N ASP A 19 11.56 5.94 -35.25
CA ASP A 19 10.64 5.49 -36.30
C ASP A 19 9.57 6.53 -36.70
N ASP A 20 9.12 7.43 -35.84
CA ASP A 20 8.04 8.38 -36.14
C ASP A 20 8.57 9.54 -37.01
N LEU A 21 9.75 10.07 -36.72
CA LEU A 21 10.40 11.09 -37.52
C LEU A 21 10.84 10.54 -38.88
N SER A 22 11.45 9.35 -38.89
CA SER A 22 11.86 8.70 -40.15
C SER A 22 10.68 8.46 -41.06
N PHE A 23 9.57 7.93 -40.51
CA PHE A 23 8.33 7.72 -41.27
C PHE A 23 7.78 9.00 -41.88
N LEU A 24 7.76 10.11 -41.15
CA LEU A 24 7.26 11.41 -41.66
C LEU A 24 8.13 11.95 -42.78
N TYR A 25 9.46 11.86 -42.67
CA TYR A 25 10.38 12.32 -43.71
C TYR A 25 10.35 11.43 -44.95
N GLU A 26 10.26 10.12 -44.80
CA GLU A 26 10.13 9.17 -45.91
C GLU A 26 8.85 9.36 -46.71
N ASN A 27 7.78 9.89 -46.09
CA ASN A 27 6.51 10.19 -46.72
C ASN A 27 6.34 11.66 -47.11
N GLY A 28 7.45 12.43 -47.18
CA GLY A 28 7.52 13.75 -47.79
C GLY A 28 7.25 14.94 -46.87
N MET A 29 7.15 14.73 -45.54
CA MET A 29 7.00 15.85 -44.60
C MET A 29 8.35 16.48 -44.30
N SER A 30 8.46 17.81 -44.33
CA SER A 30 9.71 18.52 -44.03
C SER A 30 9.90 18.74 -42.53
N SER A 31 11.16 18.92 -42.10
CA SER A 31 11.49 19.24 -40.69
C SER A 31 10.82 20.55 -40.24
N GLU A 32 10.66 21.54 -41.14
CA GLU A 32 9.99 22.79 -40.82
C GLU A 32 8.50 22.61 -40.58
N GLU A 33 7.84 21.72 -41.33
CA GLU A 33 6.44 21.38 -41.18
C GLU A 33 6.18 20.64 -39.86
N VAL A 34 7.02 19.67 -39.52
CA VAL A 34 6.94 18.96 -38.23
C VAL A 34 7.10 19.93 -37.05
N THR A 35 8.11 20.82 -37.14
CA THR A 35 8.36 21.84 -36.07
C THR A 35 7.19 22.81 -35.96
N ARG A 36 6.59 23.22 -37.08
CA ARG A 36 5.43 24.11 -37.11
C ARG A 36 4.20 23.46 -36.48
N LEU A 37 3.94 22.18 -36.76
CA LEU A 37 2.81 21.43 -36.21
C LEU A 37 3.00 21.19 -34.70
N GLN A 38 4.24 20.94 -34.28
CA GLN A 38 4.57 20.86 -32.85
C GLN A 38 4.39 22.23 -32.17
N GLY A 39 4.74 23.33 -32.81
CA GLY A 39 4.47 24.68 -32.34
C GLY A 39 2.97 25.03 -32.25
N GLN A 40 2.11 24.27 -32.90
CA GLN A 40 0.64 24.36 -32.84
C GLN A 40 0.05 23.40 -31.75
N GLY A 41 0.89 22.74 -30.97
CA GLY A 41 0.49 21.91 -29.84
C GLY A 41 0.34 20.40 -30.10
N LEU A 42 0.72 19.94 -31.32
CA LEU A 42 0.67 18.52 -31.67
C LEU A 42 1.96 17.82 -31.27
N THR A 43 1.81 16.63 -30.67
CA THR A 43 2.96 15.76 -30.38
C THR A 43 3.45 15.07 -31.67
N LEU A 44 4.73 14.71 -31.73
CA LEU A 44 5.28 13.99 -32.87
C LEU A 44 4.53 12.67 -33.17
N ALA A 45 4.10 11.97 -32.11
CA ALA A 45 3.35 10.72 -32.21
C ALA A 45 1.96 10.94 -32.85
N GLU A 46 1.29 12.05 -32.56
CA GLU A 46 -0.01 12.40 -33.18
C GLU A 46 0.15 12.75 -34.65
N ILE A 47 1.19 13.51 -34.98
CA ILE A 47 1.53 13.85 -36.38
C ILE A 47 1.82 12.57 -37.17
N ALA A 48 2.62 11.66 -36.62
CA ALA A 48 2.99 10.39 -37.25
C ALA A 48 1.79 9.43 -37.37
N ALA A 49 0.95 9.34 -36.36
CA ALA A 49 -0.26 8.50 -36.42
C ALA A 49 -1.28 8.99 -37.45
N SER A 50 -1.38 10.32 -37.63
CA SER A 50 -2.20 10.91 -38.65
C SER A 50 -1.67 10.64 -40.05
N ALA A 51 -0.37 10.86 -40.24
CA ALA A 51 0.30 10.59 -41.50
C ALA A 51 0.17 9.11 -41.92
N ARG A 52 0.31 8.16 -41.00
CA ARG A 52 0.11 6.72 -41.25
C ARG A 52 -1.30 6.41 -41.74
N ARG A 53 -2.33 6.98 -41.10
CA ARG A 53 -3.73 6.77 -41.53
C ARG A 53 -4.00 7.29 -42.95
N MET A 54 -3.40 8.42 -43.34
CA MET A 54 -3.52 8.95 -44.71
C MET A 54 -2.83 8.03 -45.73
N VAL A 55 -1.61 7.59 -45.41
CA VAL A 55 -0.85 6.68 -46.29
C VAL A 55 -1.58 5.34 -46.43
N ASP A 56 -2.09 4.77 -45.31
CA ASP A 56 -2.84 3.52 -45.30
C ASP A 56 -4.17 3.62 -46.08
N SER A 57 -4.77 4.81 -46.13
CA SER A 57 -5.99 5.09 -46.97
C SER A 57 -5.70 5.41 -48.42
N GLY A 58 -4.43 5.35 -48.84
CA GLY A 58 -4.00 5.65 -50.23
C GLY A 58 -4.03 7.11 -50.58
N ARG A 59 -4.11 8.04 -49.63
CA ARG A 59 -4.07 9.49 -49.85
C ARG A 59 -2.63 10.01 -49.75
N PRO A 60 -2.14 10.79 -50.73
CA PRO A 60 -0.82 11.40 -50.61
C PRO A 60 -0.81 12.47 -49.52
N LEU A 61 0.29 12.56 -48.75
CA LEU A 61 0.56 13.62 -47.78
C LEU A 61 0.86 14.95 -48.51
N THR A 62 -0.15 15.53 -49.15
CA THR A 62 0.00 16.77 -49.97
C THR A 62 -0.15 18.05 -49.14
N ASP A 63 -0.87 18.03 -48.03
CA ASP A 63 -0.90 19.11 -47.04
C ASP A 63 -1.01 18.55 -45.61
N PRO A 64 0.05 18.70 -44.78
CA PRO A 64 0.02 18.28 -43.38
C PRO A 64 -1.11 18.92 -42.55
N ARG A 65 -1.66 20.06 -43.00
CA ARG A 65 -2.79 20.72 -42.31
C ARG A 65 -4.11 19.98 -42.52
N GLU A 66 -4.28 19.34 -43.67
CA GLU A 66 -5.47 18.51 -43.91
C GLU A 66 -5.42 17.24 -43.08
N ALA A 67 -4.24 16.65 -42.93
CA ALA A 67 -4.03 15.50 -42.04
C ALA A 67 -4.42 15.81 -40.58
N VAL A 68 -4.11 17.02 -40.12
CA VAL A 68 -4.44 17.48 -38.76
C VAL A 68 -5.91 17.83 -38.62
N LYS A 69 -6.53 18.41 -39.64
CA LYS A 69 -7.98 18.73 -39.64
C LYS A 69 -8.87 17.49 -39.66
N GLU A 70 -8.44 16.41 -40.34
CA GLU A 70 -9.20 15.14 -40.34
C GLU A 70 -9.10 14.36 -39.02
N VAL A 71 -8.15 14.72 -38.11
CA VAL A 71 -7.87 13.98 -36.89
C VAL A 71 -8.53 14.58 -35.66
N LEU A 72 -8.63 15.88 -35.57
CA LEU A 72 -9.30 16.55 -34.47
C LEU A 72 -10.75 16.87 -34.82
N PRO A 73 -11.72 16.38 -34.04
CA PRO A 73 -13.12 16.79 -34.20
C PRO A 73 -13.25 18.31 -34.03
N GLU A 74 -14.26 18.91 -34.67
CA GLU A 74 -14.59 20.30 -34.42
C GLU A 74 -15.20 20.45 -33.02
N PHE A 75 -14.43 21.00 -32.08
CA PHE A 75 -14.86 21.21 -30.69
C PHE A 75 -15.77 22.42 -30.49
N PHE A 76 -16.09 23.15 -31.59
CA PHE A 76 -16.99 24.29 -31.61
C PHE A 76 -18.00 24.12 -32.72
N ASP A 77 -19.25 24.51 -32.51
CA ASP A 77 -20.26 24.53 -33.58
C ASP A 77 -20.07 25.73 -34.52
N GLU A 78 -20.86 25.78 -35.61
CA GLU A 78 -20.85 26.84 -36.57
C GLU A 78 -21.07 28.26 -35.97
N LYS A 79 -21.64 28.35 -34.79
CA LYS A 79 -21.88 29.59 -34.04
C LYS A 79 -20.79 29.88 -33.00
N GLY A 80 -19.69 29.09 -32.98
CA GLY A 80 -18.58 29.23 -32.06
C GLY A 80 -18.90 28.77 -30.61
N ARG A 81 -19.98 28.00 -30.42
CA ARG A 81 -20.30 27.43 -29.09
C ARG A 81 -19.51 26.17 -28.86
N PHE A 82 -18.91 26.09 -27.69
CA PHE A 82 -18.08 24.95 -27.28
C PHE A 82 -18.93 23.67 -27.07
N LEU A 83 -18.46 22.56 -27.63
CA LEU A 83 -19.07 21.25 -27.62
C LEU A 83 -18.34 20.34 -26.62
N HIS A 84 -18.62 20.46 -25.32
CA HIS A 84 -17.95 19.70 -24.25
C HIS A 84 -18.09 18.18 -24.41
N ASN A 85 -19.21 17.71 -24.98
CA ASN A 85 -19.44 16.30 -25.24
C ASN A 85 -18.50 15.76 -26.35
N VAL A 86 -18.25 16.52 -27.40
CA VAL A 86 -17.34 16.11 -28.49
C VAL A 86 -15.90 16.03 -27.99
N LEU A 87 -15.46 17.03 -27.21
CA LEU A 87 -14.15 16.97 -26.55
C LEU A 87 -14.08 15.83 -25.54
N GLY A 88 -15.13 15.60 -24.76
CA GLY A 88 -15.20 14.51 -23.79
C GLY A 88 -15.12 13.12 -24.43
N ASP A 89 -15.82 12.91 -25.54
CA ASP A 89 -15.79 11.66 -26.30
C ASP A 89 -14.38 11.43 -26.91
N TYR A 90 -13.79 12.46 -27.50
CA TYR A 90 -12.43 12.42 -28.04
C TYR A 90 -11.41 12.03 -26.96
N LEU A 91 -11.46 12.69 -25.80
CA LEU A 91 -10.55 12.38 -24.69
C LEU A 91 -10.77 10.97 -24.14
N THR A 92 -12.03 10.53 -24.05
CA THR A 92 -12.36 9.18 -23.56
C THR A 92 -11.75 8.10 -24.46
N GLU A 93 -11.82 8.27 -25.75
CA GLU A 93 -11.27 7.33 -26.73
C GLU A 93 -9.73 7.38 -26.78
N THR A 94 -9.17 8.60 -26.87
CA THR A 94 -7.73 8.83 -26.99
C THR A 94 -6.97 8.32 -25.76
N TYR A 95 -7.46 8.61 -24.56
CA TYR A 95 -6.81 8.24 -23.31
C TYR A 95 -7.33 6.91 -22.73
N GLY A 96 -8.23 6.22 -23.44
CA GLY A 96 -8.80 4.96 -22.97
C GLY A 96 -9.44 5.09 -21.59
N CYS A 97 -10.27 6.14 -21.41
CA CYS A 97 -10.88 6.43 -20.11
C CYS A 97 -11.81 5.30 -19.66
N CYS A 98 -11.76 4.99 -18.38
CA CYS A 98 -12.72 4.11 -17.73
C CYS A 98 -13.04 4.59 -16.29
N LYS A 99 -14.07 4.02 -15.69
CA LYS A 99 -14.43 4.24 -14.27
C LYS A 99 -14.03 3.04 -13.44
N ILE A 100 -13.18 3.27 -12.44
CA ILE A 100 -12.81 2.29 -11.42
C ILE A 100 -13.19 2.90 -10.07
N ASN A 101 -14.00 2.22 -9.27
CA ASN A 101 -14.51 2.72 -7.99
C ASN A 101 -15.12 4.14 -8.10
N ASN A 102 -15.93 4.38 -9.13
CA ASN A 102 -16.58 5.68 -9.45
C ASN A 102 -15.62 6.83 -9.79
N ALA A 103 -14.33 6.61 -9.88
CA ALA A 103 -13.34 7.59 -10.32
C ALA A 103 -12.94 7.35 -11.77
N VAL A 104 -12.73 8.44 -12.53
CA VAL A 104 -12.24 8.37 -13.91
C VAL A 104 -10.75 8.07 -13.89
N HIS A 105 -10.38 7.04 -14.65
CA HIS A 105 -9.00 6.63 -14.87
C HIS A 105 -8.68 6.65 -16.35
N ILE A 106 -7.40 6.85 -16.68
CA ILE A 106 -6.86 6.77 -18.03
C ILE A 106 -5.90 5.58 -18.16
N TYR A 107 -5.84 4.97 -19.33
CA TYR A 107 -4.89 3.89 -19.60
C TYR A 107 -3.52 4.46 -19.96
N ASP A 108 -2.50 4.05 -19.21
CA ASP A 108 -1.11 4.48 -19.38
C ASP A 108 -0.19 3.26 -19.44
N GLY A 109 0.05 2.75 -20.64
CA GLY A 109 1.06 1.73 -20.91
C GLY A 109 0.96 0.45 -20.06
N GLY A 110 -0.24 -0.04 -19.76
CA GLY A 110 -0.48 -1.26 -18.99
C GLY A 110 -1.12 -1.04 -17.61
N VAL A 111 -1.21 0.20 -17.14
CA VAL A 111 -1.87 0.56 -15.87
C VAL A 111 -2.94 1.62 -16.08
N TYR A 112 -3.87 1.70 -15.16
CA TYR A 112 -4.89 2.74 -15.11
C TYR A 112 -4.54 3.74 -14.00
N ARG A 113 -4.32 5.01 -14.38
CA ARG A 113 -3.97 6.11 -13.48
C ARG A 113 -5.16 7.04 -13.25
N PRO A 114 -5.25 7.75 -12.10
CA PRO A 114 -6.26 8.78 -11.91
C PRO A 114 -6.24 9.79 -13.08
N GLY A 115 -7.42 10.00 -13.71
CA GLY A 115 -7.50 10.72 -14.97
C GLY A 115 -7.77 12.21 -14.86
N GLU A 116 -8.18 12.73 -13.68
CA GLU A 116 -8.64 14.12 -13.56
C GLU A 116 -7.59 15.13 -13.98
N ASP A 117 -6.42 15.12 -13.33
CA ASP A 117 -5.35 16.07 -13.62
C ASP A 117 -4.77 15.88 -15.03
N ALA A 118 -4.61 14.62 -15.44
CA ALA A 118 -4.09 14.32 -16.78
C ALA A 118 -5.02 14.79 -17.89
N LEU A 119 -6.34 14.61 -17.75
CA LEU A 119 -7.33 15.07 -18.70
C LEU A 119 -7.45 16.60 -18.70
N HIS A 120 -7.37 17.23 -17.52
CA HIS A 120 -7.30 18.70 -17.44
C HIS A 120 -6.05 19.25 -18.14
N GLY A 121 -4.89 18.63 -17.96
CA GLY A 121 -3.66 18.97 -18.67
C GLY A 121 -3.82 18.81 -20.18
N ALA A 122 -4.34 17.66 -20.63
CA ALA A 122 -4.60 17.42 -22.05
C ALA A 122 -5.56 18.45 -22.67
N MET A 123 -6.59 18.87 -21.93
CA MET A 123 -7.49 19.95 -22.40
C MET A 123 -6.78 21.30 -22.54
N VAL A 124 -5.82 21.61 -21.66
CA VAL A 124 -5.00 22.83 -21.77
C VAL A 124 -4.07 22.76 -22.97
N ASP A 125 -3.45 21.61 -23.20
CA ASP A 125 -2.55 21.41 -24.33
C ASP A 125 -3.31 21.48 -25.69
N LEU A 126 -4.51 20.87 -25.77
CA LEU A 126 -5.34 20.87 -26.97
C LEU A 126 -6.00 22.24 -27.27
N LEU A 127 -6.50 22.87 -26.21
CA LEU A 127 -7.27 24.11 -26.28
C LEU A 127 -6.83 25.10 -25.20
N PRO A 128 -5.69 25.80 -25.39
CA PRO A 128 -5.12 26.67 -24.33
C PRO A 128 -6.06 27.81 -23.89
N SER A 129 -6.97 28.25 -24.75
CA SER A 129 -7.97 29.28 -24.42
C SER A 129 -9.20 28.75 -23.67
N LEU A 130 -9.30 27.43 -23.42
CA LEU A 130 -10.44 26.84 -22.75
C LEU A 130 -10.47 27.23 -21.27
N THR A 131 -11.57 27.85 -20.84
CA THR A 131 -11.73 28.28 -19.45
C THR A 131 -11.84 27.08 -18.49
N ASP A 132 -11.48 27.29 -17.23
CA ASP A 132 -11.58 26.27 -16.19
C ASP A 132 -13.03 25.71 -16.04
N ALA A 133 -14.03 26.57 -16.14
CA ALA A 133 -15.43 26.16 -16.12
C ALA A 133 -15.78 25.15 -17.23
N LYS A 134 -15.31 25.38 -18.46
CA LYS A 134 -15.51 24.47 -19.59
C LYS A 134 -14.75 23.17 -19.44
N ARG A 135 -13.51 23.20 -18.88
CA ARG A 135 -12.75 21.97 -18.57
C ARG A 135 -13.47 21.10 -17.55
N ARG A 136 -13.98 21.71 -16.48
CA ARG A 136 -14.79 21.00 -15.47
C ARG A 136 -16.10 20.43 -16.04
N GLU A 137 -16.75 21.14 -16.93
CA GLU A 137 -17.94 20.67 -17.64
C GLU A 137 -17.63 19.43 -18.49
N THR A 138 -16.54 19.47 -19.28
CA THR A 138 -16.07 18.32 -20.05
C THR A 138 -15.73 17.13 -19.16
N PHE A 139 -15.01 17.34 -18.04
CA PHE A 139 -14.68 16.27 -17.12
C PHE A 139 -15.93 15.67 -16.44
N LYS A 140 -16.90 16.50 -16.07
CA LYS A 140 -18.20 16.02 -15.56
C LYS A 140 -18.94 15.16 -16.59
N TYR A 141 -18.90 15.56 -17.88
CA TYR A 141 -19.46 14.75 -18.94
C TYR A 141 -18.78 13.39 -19.04
N ILE A 142 -17.43 13.33 -19.07
CA ILE A 142 -16.67 12.06 -19.07
C ILE A 142 -17.06 11.17 -17.89
N LYS A 143 -17.23 11.76 -16.70
CA LYS A 143 -17.59 11.03 -15.46
C LYS A 143 -18.97 10.36 -15.55
N VAL A 144 -19.93 10.93 -16.27
CA VAL A 144 -21.31 10.41 -16.37
C VAL A 144 -21.62 9.72 -17.70
N CYS A 145 -20.79 9.92 -18.72
CA CYS A 145 -21.03 9.39 -20.06
C CYS A 145 -21.03 7.85 -20.06
N HIS A 146 -21.96 7.25 -20.82
CA HIS A 146 -22.03 5.82 -21.03
C HIS A 146 -20.85 5.25 -21.85
N ARG A 147 -20.17 6.08 -22.63
CA ARG A 147 -18.97 5.69 -23.38
C ARG A 147 -17.76 5.49 -22.48
N THR A 148 -17.77 6.01 -21.24
CA THR A 148 -16.74 5.73 -20.24
C THR A 148 -17.10 4.45 -19.50
N PRO A 149 -16.52 3.28 -19.86
CA PRO A 149 -16.92 2.00 -19.33
C PRO A 149 -16.57 1.88 -17.84
N ILE A 150 -17.36 1.12 -17.10
CA ILE A 150 -17.01 0.73 -15.74
C ILE A 150 -16.15 -0.52 -15.84
N LYS A 151 -14.99 -0.52 -15.19
CA LYS A 151 -14.07 -1.66 -15.14
C LYS A 151 -13.80 -2.06 -13.69
N GLU A 152 -13.64 -3.35 -13.48
CA GLU A 152 -13.17 -3.93 -12.24
C GLU A 152 -11.69 -4.25 -12.32
N LEU A 153 -11.00 -4.28 -11.17
CA LEU A 153 -9.59 -4.66 -11.12
C LEU A 153 -9.42 -6.11 -11.60
N SER A 154 -8.34 -6.36 -12.29
CA SER A 154 -7.93 -7.71 -12.71
C SER A 154 -7.78 -8.64 -11.50
N PRO A 155 -7.97 -9.96 -11.69
CA PRO A 155 -7.83 -10.94 -10.62
C PRO A 155 -6.47 -10.83 -9.91
N PRO A 156 -6.41 -11.01 -8.58
CA PRO A 156 -5.19 -10.79 -7.78
C PRO A 156 -4.07 -11.82 -8.02
N ASN A 157 -4.34 -12.87 -8.79
CA ASN A 157 -3.30 -13.80 -9.27
C ASN A 157 -2.48 -13.25 -10.43
N LEU A 158 -2.90 -12.15 -11.04
CA LEU A 158 -2.16 -11.49 -12.12
C LEU A 158 -1.25 -10.41 -11.51
N ILE A 159 0.06 -10.59 -11.66
CA ILE A 159 1.07 -9.66 -11.13
C ILE A 159 1.64 -8.83 -12.29
N PRO A 160 1.43 -7.50 -12.27
CA PRO A 160 1.91 -6.60 -13.33
C PRO A 160 3.37 -6.21 -13.12
N PHE A 161 4.31 -6.95 -13.68
CA PHE A 161 5.73 -6.60 -13.70
C PHE A 161 6.06 -5.56 -14.78
N ARG A 162 7.29 -5.13 -14.89
CA ARG A 162 7.71 -4.02 -15.75
C ARG A 162 7.25 -4.16 -17.20
N HIS A 163 7.48 -5.31 -17.83
CA HIS A 163 7.19 -5.51 -19.25
C HIS A 163 6.04 -6.51 -19.51
N ARG A 164 5.75 -7.39 -18.56
CA ARG A 164 4.76 -8.47 -18.72
C ARG A 164 3.97 -8.70 -17.44
N VAL A 165 2.80 -9.28 -17.57
CA VAL A 165 1.97 -9.72 -16.46
C VAL A 165 2.25 -11.20 -16.19
N TYR A 166 2.52 -11.57 -14.95
CA TYR A 166 2.71 -12.98 -14.55
C TYR A 166 1.45 -13.53 -13.90
N ASP A 167 0.97 -14.67 -14.40
CA ASP A 167 -0.17 -15.35 -13.81
C ASP A 167 0.30 -16.41 -12.80
N LEU A 168 0.08 -16.16 -11.51
CA LEU A 168 0.38 -17.08 -10.41
C LEU A 168 -0.35 -18.43 -10.48
N LYS A 169 -1.42 -18.58 -11.28
CA LYS A 169 -2.17 -19.82 -11.40
C LYS A 169 -1.58 -20.74 -12.46
N THR A 170 -1.19 -20.17 -13.59
CA THR A 170 -0.68 -20.92 -14.73
C THR A 170 0.84 -20.97 -14.79
N GLY A 171 1.52 -20.00 -14.14
CA GLY A 171 2.96 -19.80 -14.26
C GLY A 171 3.38 -19.17 -15.60
N GLU A 172 2.43 -18.59 -16.34
CA GLU A 172 2.66 -18.01 -17.66
C GLU A 172 2.77 -16.51 -17.62
N PHE A 173 3.44 -15.95 -18.62
CA PHE A 173 3.53 -14.50 -18.84
C PHE A 173 2.56 -14.06 -19.91
N LEU A 174 1.81 -13.01 -19.63
CA LEU A 174 0.85 -12.37 -20.51
C LEU A 174 1.34 -10.97 -20.91
N ASP A 175 0.96 -10.52 -22.10
CA ASP A 175 1.20 -9.15 -22.52
C ASP A 175 0.17 -8.20 -21.91
N TYR A 176 0.54 -6.92 -21.70
CA TYR A 176 -0.39 -5.90 -21.26
C TYR A 176 -1.46 -5.62 -22.32
N SER A 177 -2.68 -5.44 -21.89
CA SER A 177 -3.80 -5.01 -22.73
C SER A 177 -4.73 -4.07 -21.97
N LYS A 178 -5.58 -3.33 -22.71
CA LYS A 178 -6.60 -2.47 -22.11
C LYS A 178 -7.67 -3.24 -21.31
N ASP A 179 -7.75 -4.56 -21.49
CA ASP A 179 -8.70 -5.41 -20.77
C ASP A 179 -8.17 -5.84 -19.40
N LEU A 180 -6.85 -5.79 -19.23
CA LEU A 180 -6.22 -6.02 -17.94
C LEU A 180 -6.16 -4.71 -17.14
N VAL A 181 -6.82 -4.69 -15.99
CA VAL A 181 -7.02 -3.47 -15.19
C VAL A 181 -6.15 -3.51 -13.95
N PHE A 182 -5.06 -2.79 -13.99
CA PHE A 182 -4.14 -2.62 -12.88
C PHE A 182 -4.00 -1.15 -12.49
N LEU A 183 -3.88 -0.85 -11.20
CA LEU A 183 -3.52 0.48 -10.67
C LEU A 183 -2.03 0.58 -10.35
N ASN A 184 -1.32 -0.56 -10.36
CA ASN A 184 0.08 -0.70 -10.05
C ASN A 184 0.81 -1.39 -11.20
N ARG A 185 2.09 -1.07 -11.37
CA ARG A 185 3.05 -1.83 -12.15
C ARG A 185 4.36 -1.87 -11.38
N PHE A 186 4.88 -3.06 -11.11
CA PHE A 186 6.15 -3.21 -10.40
C PHE A 186 7.31 -2.91 -11.36
N PRO A 187 8.34 -2.18 -10.90
CA PRO A 187 9.35 -1.61 -11.79
C PRO A 187 10.38 -2.61 -12.29
N TRP A 188 10.35 -3.84 -11.80
CA TRP A 188 11.31 -4.89 -12.13
C TRP A 188 10.65 -6.02 -12.88
N ASP A 189 11.42 -6.75 -13.69
CA ASP A 189 10.96 -7.97 -14.32
C ASP A 189 11.15 -9.16 -13.38
N TYR A 190 10.26 -10.13 -13.49
CA TYR A 190 10.42 -11.42 -12.85
C TYR A 190 10.95 -12.45 -13.84
N ASP A 191 12.05 -13.10 -13.48
CA ASP A 191 12.61 -14.26 -14.19
C ASP A 191 13.09 -15.29 -13.14
N PRO A 192 12.46 -16.48 -13.11
CA PRO A 192 12.89 -17.55 -12.21
C PRO A 192 14.35 -17.97 -12.40
N ALA A 193 14.95 -17.75 -13.60
CA ALA A 193 16.33 -18.07 -13.92
C ALA A 193 17.32 -16.95 -13.56
N THR A 194 16.87 -15.84 -12.97
CA THR A 194 17.76 -14.74 -12.56
C THR A 194 18.91 -15.28 -11.71
N PRO A 195 20.20 -14.99 -12.03
CA PRO A 195 21.34 -15.45 -11.25
C PRO A 195 21.31 -14.95 -9.82
N GLU A 196 21.95 -15.70 -8.92
CA GLU A 196 22.13 -15.27 -7.53
C GLU A 196 22.98 -14.01 -7.44
N CYS A 197 22.61 -13.14 -6.50
CA CYS A 197 23.35 -11.91 -6.18
C CYS A 197 23.71 -11.90 -4.70
N PRO A 198 24.96 -12.25 -4.33
CA PRO A 198 25.40 -12.33 -2.94
C PRO A 198 25.17 -11.04 -2.15
N ALA A 199 25.29 -9.86 -2.80
CA ALA A 199 25.08 -8.58 -2.14
C ALA A 199 23.67 -8.44 -1.52
N VAL A 200 22.64 -8.99 -2.16
CA VAL A 200 21.27 -9.01 -1.65
C VAL A 200 21.13 -10.02 -0.51
N THR A 201 21.60 -11.24 -0.73
CA THR A 201 21.50 -12.34 0.25
C THR A 201 22.27 -12.01 1.53
N ASP A 202 23.50 -11.50 1.40
CA ASP A 202 24.35 -11.12 2.53
C ASP A 202 23.74 -9.97 3.32
N THR A 203 23.13 -8.98 2.62
CA THR A 203 22.44 -7.88 3.29
C THR A 203 21.24 -8.38 4.10
N LEU A 204 20.39 -9.23 3.52
CA LEU A 204 19.23 -9.80 4.24
C LEU A 204 19.66 -10.66 5.43
N ASN A 205 20.67 -11.51 5.26
CA ASN A 205 21.22 -12.34 6.33
C ASN A 205 21.82 -11.49 7.46
N ALA A 206 22.56 -10.43 7.12
CA ALA A 206 23.12 -9.51 8.12
C ALA A 206 22.02 -8.79 8.89
N ILE A 207 20.98 -8.28 8.22
CA ILE A 207 19.84 -7.61 8.86
C ILE A 207 19.07 -8.57 9.77
N ALA A 208 18.89 -9.82 9.35
CA ALA A 208 18.24 -10.87 10.15
C ALA A 208 19.16 -11.44 11.24
N ASN A 209 20.38 -10.90 11.42
CA ASN A 209 21.38 -11.40 12.36
C ASN A 209 21.66 -12.91 12.22
N GLY A 210 21.64 -13.42 10.97
CA GLY A 210 21.86 -14.82 10.64
C GLY A 210 20.65 -15.75 10.84
N ASP A 211 19.51 -15.25 11.28
CA ASP A 211 18.28 -16.06 11.44
C ASP A 211 17.60 -16.28 10.08
N GLY A 212 17.77 -17.48 9.52
CA GLY A 212 17.16 -17.84 8.23
C GLY A 212 15.62 -17.88 8.23
N GLU A 213 14.98 -18.12 9.37
CA GLU A 213 13.51 -18.07 9.45
C GLU A 213 13.00 -16.62 9.40
N VAL A 214 13.74 -15.68 9.97
CA VAL A 214 13.46 -14.25 9.82
C VAL A 214 13.62 -13.82 8.35
N VAL A 215 14.69 -14.28 7.66
CA VAL A 215 14.87 -14.02 6.22
C VAL A 215 13.67 -14.54 5.41
N LYS A 216 13.21 -15.76 5.69
CA LYS A 216 12.03 -16.34 5.03
C LYS A 216 10.79 -15.48 5.24
N LEU A 217 10.51 -15.08 6.48
CA LEU A 217 9.38 -14.19 6.83
C LEU A 217 9.45 -12.85 6.08
N LEU A 218 10.63 -12.23 6.00
CA LEU A 218 10.84 -10.97 5.30
C LEU A 218 10.59 -11.13 3.79
N LEU A 219 11.09 -12.19 3.17
CA LEU A 219 10.88 -12.48 1.75
C LEU A 219 9.41 -12.82 1.44
N GLU A 220 8.73 -13.56 2.31
CA GLU A 220 7.29 -13.80 2.23
C GLU A 220 6.49 -12.49 2.30
N SER A 221 6.91 -11.59 3.20
CA SER A 221 6.28 -10.28 3.37
C SER A 221 6.51 -9.37 2.15
N PHE A 222 7.69 -9.42 1.56
CA PHE A 222 8.01 -8.71 0.31
C PHE A 222 7.20 -9.26 -0.86
N GLY A 223 7.17 -10.58 -1.02
CA GLY A 223 6.40 -11.24 -2.06
C GLY A 223 4.88 -10.99 -1.93
N ASN A 224 4.39 -10.92 -0.70
CA ASN A 224 2.99 -10.57 -0.44
C ASN A 224 2.61 -9.18 -0.98
N CYS A 225 3.56 -8.24 -1.14
CA CYS A 225 3.30 -6.94 -1.75
C CYS A 225 2.93 -7.04 -3.23
N PHE A 226 3.34 -8.10 -3.94
CA PHE A 226 2.95 -8.35 -5.32
C PHE A 226 1.51 -8.90 -5.43
N HIS A 227 1.00 -9.51 -4.37
CA HIS A 227 -0.36 -10.06 -4.35
C HIS A 227 -1.37 -8.98 -3.94
N LEU A 228 -2.07 -8.41 -4.92
CA LEU A 228 -2.97 -7.26 -4.75
C LEU A 228 -4.31 -7.65 -4.07
N LEU A 229 -4.22 -8.48 -3.04
CA LEU A 229 -5.33 -8.89 -2.17
C LEU A 229 -4.79 -9.18 -0.75
N ASN A 230 -5.52 -8.79 0.30
CA ASN A 230 -5.14 -9.05 1.68
C ASN A 230 -5.66 -10.44 2.17
N SER A 231 -5.20 -11.51 1.52
CA SER A 231 -5.49 -12.89 1.91
C SER A 231 -4.72 -13.30 3.17
N TYR A 232 -3.47 -12.84 3.28
CA TYR A 232 -2.57 -13.12 4.41
C TYR A 232 -2.53 -11.90 5.31
N ARG A 233 -2.98 -12.06 6.54
CA ARG A 233 -3.15 -10.97 7.49
C ARG A 233 -1.86 -10.76 8.28
N GLY A 234 -1.29 -9.58 8.21
CA GLY A 234 -0.11 -9.22 8.98
C GLY A 234 0.49 -7.90 8.50
N ALA A 235 0.52 -6.92 9.40
CA ALA A 235 1.37 -5.75 9.25
C ALA A 235 2.73 -6.10 9.85
N VAL A 236 3.81 -5.87 9.12
CA VAL A 236 5.18 -6.12 9.59
C VAL A 236 5.63 -4.92 10.42
N ALA A 237 5.94 -5.17 11.68
CA ALA A 237 6.49 -4.18 12.60
C ALA A 237 7.97 -4.51 12.89
N LEU A 238 8.88 -3.77 12.28
CA LEU A 238 10.33 -3.90 12.49
C LEU A 238 10.69 -3.18 13.78
N TYR A 239 10.86 -3.91 14.86
CA TYR A 239 11.13 -3.37 16.19
C TYR A 239 12.61 -3.46 16.55
N GLY A 240 13.18 -2.34 16.97
CA GLY A 240 14.55 -2.31 17.48
C GLY A 240 14.84 -1.00 18.18
N PRO A 241 15.06 -1.03 19.51
CA PRO A 241 15.26 0.17 20.32
C PRO A 241 16.56 0.91 20.03
N SER A 242 17.56 0.19 19.53
CA SER A 242 18.81 0.80 19.10
C SER A 242 18.72 1.28 17.64
N GLY A 243 19.38 2.37 17.31
CA GLY A 243 19.64 2.72 15.91
C GLY A 243 20.60 1.72 15.27
N SER A 244 20.76 1.80 13.93
CA SER A 244 21.79 1.02 13.22
C SER A 244 21.57 -0.51 13.20
N ASN A 245 20.32 -0.95 13.16
CA ASN A 245 19.91 -2.34 13.09
C ASN A 245 19.33 -2.77 11.72
N GLY A 246 19.45 -1.92 10.69
CA GLY A 246 19.09 -2.25 9.32
C GLY A 246 17.63 -1.98 8.94
N LYS A 247 16.76 -1.47 9.83
CA LYS A 247 15.35 -1.14 9.52
C LYS A 247 15.22 -0.29 8.25
N SER A 248 15.87 0.86 8.22
CA SER A 248 15.77 1.80 7.08
C SER A 248 16.35 1.22 5.79
N THR A 249 17.40 0.40 5.86
CA THR A 249 17.95 -0.32 4.69
C THR A 249 16.91 -1.29 4.14
N LEU A 250 16.28 -2.07 5.00
CA LEU A 250 15.25 -3.03 4.60
C LEU A 250 14.03 -2.34 3.96
N LEU A 251 13.58 -1.23 4.56
CA LEU A 251 12.46 -0.44 4.03
C LEU A 251 12.83 0.24 2.70
N ASN A 252 14.08 0.66 2.52
CA ASN A 252 14.56 1.18 1.23
C ASN A 252 14.58 0.09 0.15
N MET A 253 15.03 -1.14 0.47
CA MET A 253 14.95 -2.29 -0.44
C MET A 253 13.51 -2.56 -0.86
N LEU A 254 12.58 -2.59 0.11
CA LEU A 254 11.16 -2.79 -0.16
C LEU A 254 10.58 -1.69 -1.04
N ARG A 255 10.88 -0.42 -0.74
CA ARG A 255 10.39 0.72 -1.51
C ARG A 255 10.85 0.66 -2.97
N GLN A 256 12.10 0.27 -3.20
CA GLN A 256 12.63 0.10 -4.56
C GLN A 256 12.06 -1.14 -5.24
N LEU A 257 11.83 -2.22 -4.49
CA LEU A 257 11.22 -3.45 -5.02
C LEU A 257 9.82 -3.20 -5.58
N VAL A 258 8.99 -2.50 -4.85
CA VAL A 258 7.60 -2.23 -5.28
C VAL A 258 7.48 -1.03 -6.21
N GLY A 259 8.45 -0.11 -6.22
CA GLY A 259 8.39 1.19 -6.89
C GLY A 259 7.78 2.27 -6.00
N ALA A 260 8.38 3.47 -6.02
CA ALA A 260 7.97 4.57 -5.15
C ALA A 260 6.51 5.00 -5.39
N GLU A 261 6.03 4.92 -6.63
CA GLU A 261 4.65 5.24 -7.02
C GLU A 261 3.62 4.25 -6.43
N ASN A 262 4.03 3.04 -6.09
CA ASN A 262 3.19 1.99 -5.49
C ASN A 262 3.24 1.99 -3.96
N ALA A 263 4.00 2.91 -3.36
CA ALA A 263 4.12 3.05 -1.91
C ALA A 263 3.33 4.25 -1.37
N SER A 264 2.89 4.15 -0.12
CA SER A 264 2.40 5.24 0.72
C SER A 264 3.20 5.28 2.02
N PHE A 265 3.10 6.39 2.78
CA PHE A 265 3.99 6.64 3.91
C PHE A 265 3.22 7.10 5.16
N LEU A 266 2.13 6.40 5.50
CA LEU A 266 1.35 6.68 6.69
C LEU A 266 1.99 6.05 7.92
N SER A 267 2.06 6.80 9.01
CA SER A 267 2.35 6.25 10.33
C SER A 267 1.19 5.36 10.82
N LEU A 268 1.42 4.59 11.87
CA LEU A 268 0.36 3.78 12.47
C LEU A 268 -0.80 4.66 12.97
N GLN A 269 -0.50 5.84 13.52
CA GLN A 269 -1.49 6.81 14.00
C GLN A 269 -2.29 7.41 12.85
N ASP A 270 -1.64 7.73 11.73
CA ASP A 270 -2.30 8.28 10.53
C ASP A 270 -3.35 7.31 9.96
N THR A 271 -3.17 6.00 10.17
CA THR A 271 -4.16 5.00 9.70
C THR A 271 -5.52 5.13 10.41
N ALA A 272 -5.60 5.84 11.52
CA ALA A 272 -6.85 6.15 12.21
C ALA A 272 -7.58 7.38 11.62
N GLU A 273 -6.94 8.15 10.72
CA GLU A 273 -7.46 9.39 10.17
C GLU A 273 -8.10 9.19 8.80
N ARG A 274 -9.42 9.42 8.67
CA ARG A 274 -10.19 9.20 7.43
C ARG A 274 -9.66 9.95 6.22
N PHE A 275 -9.20 11.18 6.40
CA PHE A 275 -8.66 11.99 5.30
C PHE A 275 -7.34 11.47 4.76
N ARG A 276 -6.56 10.77 5.59
CA ARG A 276 -5.28 10.18 5.20
C ARG A 276 -5.45 8.83 4.47
N LEU A 277 -6.60 8.16 4.62
CA LEU A 277 -6.85 6.84 4.01
C LEU A 277 -6.75 6.85 2.48
N MET A 278 -7.01 7.99 1.84
CA MET A 278 -6.88 8.10 0.38
C MET A 278 -5.43 7.98 -0.11
N GLU A 279 -4.44 8.14 0.77
CA GLU A 279 -3.03 7.94 0.44
C GLU A 279 -2.69 6.47 0.18
N VAL A 280 -3.43 5.52 0.78
CA VAL A 280 -3.27 4.07 0.53
C VAL A 280 -4.14 3.54 -0.62
N TYR A 281 -5.03 4.36 -1.17
CA TYR A 281 -5.83 3.94 -2.31
C TYR A 281 -4.96 3.61 -3.52
N GLY A 282 -5.08 2.40 -4.05
CA GLY A 282 -4.30 1.95 -5.20
C GLY A 282 -2.80 1.76 -4.91
N LYS A 283 -2.39 1.62 -3.63
CA LYS A 283 -1.00 1.35 -3.25
C LYS A 283 -0.78 -0.13 -2.93
N ALA A 284 0.40 -0.65 -3.28
CA ALA A 284 0.79 -2.02 -2.99
C ALA A 284 1.34 -2.16 -1.57
N VAL A 285 2.00 -1.10 -1.07
CA VAL A 285 2.60 -1.08 0.27
C VAL A 285 2.41 0.27 0.95
N ASN A 286 2.29 0.25 2.27
CA ASN A 286 2.46 1.41 3.14
C ASN A 286 3.71 1.21 4.00
N ILE A 287 4.60 2.18 4.01
CA ILE A 287 5.86 2.18 4.77
C ILE A 287 5.81 3.33 5.76
N GLY A 288 5.57 3.02 7.04
CA GLY A 288 5.67 3.97 8.14
C GLY A 288 7.05 3.89 8.78
N ASP A 289 7.89 4.87 8.53
CA ASP A 289 9.22 4.94 9.13
C ASP A 289 9.22 5.84 10.38
N ASP A 290 10.09 5.52 11.33
CA ASP A 290 10.32 6.27 12.59
C ASP A 290 9.03 6.56 13.39
N ILE A 291 8.25 5.50 13.64
CA ILE A 291 7.03 5.63 14.43
C ILE A 291 7.39 5.79 15.90
N SER A 292 6.95 6.91 16.50
CA SER A 292 7.07 7.17 17.92
C SER A 292 6.18 6.24 18.75
N GLY A 293 6.58 5.92 19.99
CA GLY A 293 5.82 5.15 20.97
C GLY A 293 4.52 5.84 21.46
N VAL A 294 3.88 6.65 20.59
CA VAL A 294 2.64 7.36 20.94
C VAL A 294 1.46 6.39 21.01
N TYR A 295 0.67 6.52 22.08
CA TYR A 295 -0.53 5.73 22.33
C TYR A 295 -1.50 5.69 21.13
N LEU A 296 -1.95 4.48 20.77
CA LEU A 296 -2.96 4.25 19.73
C LEU A 296 -4.36 4.12 20.37
N PRO A 297 -5.20 5.16 20.30
CA PRO A 297 -6.52 5.16 20.96
C PRO A 297 -7.55 4.29 20.23
N ASP A 298 -7.46 4.15 18.91
CA ASP A 298 -8.37 3.36 18.08
C ASP A 298 -7.62 2.61 16.99
N SER A 299 -7.75 1.30 16.98
CA SER A 299 -7.16 0.39 16.00
C SER A 299 -8.15 -0.08 14.93
N SER A 300 -9.39 0.40 14.94
CA SER A 300 -10.46 -0.16 14.11
C SER A 300 -10.20 0.00 12.61
N LEU A 301 -9.75 1.18 12.17
CA LEU A 301 -9.40 1.42 10.76
C LEU A 301 -8.14 0.65 10.35
N PHE A 302 -7.12 0.61 11.20
CA PHE A 302 -5.92 -0.19 10.96
C PHE A 302 -6.29 -1.67 10.72
N LYS A 303 -7.14 -2.25 11.59
CA LYS A 303 -7.59 -3.64 11.43
C LYS A 303 -8.30 -3.87 10.09
N LYS A 304 -9.18 -2.96 9.67
CA LYS A 304 -9.87 -3.03 8.38
C LYS A 304 -8.92 -2.94 7.20
N LEU A 305 -7.94 -2.04 7.27
CA LEU A 305 -6.93 -1.89 6.21
C LEU A 305 -6.10 -3.16 6.03
N VAL A 306 -5.58 -3.72 7.13
CA VAL A 306 -4.77 -4.95 7.10
C VAL A 306 -5.55 -6.17 6.63
N THR A 307 -6.86 -6.23 6.90
CA THR A 307 -7.73 -7.33 6.45
C THR A 307 -8.35 -7.12 5.07
N GLY A 308 -8.13 -5.95 4.45
CA GLY A 308 -8.70 -5.63 3.14
C GLY A 308 -10.23 -5.47 3.18
N GLU A 309 -10.79 -5.05 4.32
CA GLU A 309 -12.19 -4.68 4.42
C GLU A 309 -12.44 -3.33 3.73
N THR A 310 -13.69 -3.09 3.34
CA THR A 310 -14.07 -1.81 2.74
C THR A 310 -13.93 -0.68 3.75
N VAL A 311 -13.24 0.37 3.35
CA VAL A 311 -13.09 1.62 4.10
C VAL A 311 -13.61 2.79 3.28
N LEU A 312 -13.98 3.86 3.98
CA LEU A 312 -14.41 5.11 3.37
C LEU A 312 -13.27 6.12 3.50
N GLY A 313 -12.67 6.48 2.37
CA GLY A 313 -11.68 7.55 2.28
C GLY A 313 -12.32 8.85 1.83
N GLU A 314 -11.82 9.97 2.35
CA GLU A 314 -12.32 11.30 2.05
C GLU A 314 -11.17 12.19 1.56
N LYS A 315 -11.41 12.97 0.50
CA LYS A 315 -10.53 14.08 0.11
C LYS A 315 -11.27 15.38 0.33
N LYS A 316 -10.57 16.41 0.80
CA LYS A 316 -11.18 17.71 1.05
C LYS A 316 -11.81 18.26 -0.23
N GLY A 317 -13.12 18.51 -0.19
CA GLY A 317 -13.87 19.07 -1.31
C GLY A 317 -14.26 18.06 -2.41
N GLN A 318 -14.09 16.76 -2.18
CA GLN A 318 -14.53 15.69 -3.08
C GLN A 318 -15.51 14.75 -2.39
N ASP A 319 -16.30 14.03 -3.17
CA ASP A 319 -17.20 12.99 -2.64
C ASP A 319 -16.38 11.87 -2.00
N PRO A 320 -16.84 11.29 -0.88
CA PRO A 320 -16.21 10.14 -0.26
C PRO A 320 -16.12 8.94 -1.21
N VAL A 321 -15.02 8.21 -1.16
CA VAL A 321 -14.78 7.02 -1.98
C VAL A 321 -14.71 5.78 -1.10
N SER A 322 -15.58 4.80 -1.36
CA SER A 322 -15.50 3.49 -0.73
C SER A 322 -14.53 2.60 -1.53
N PHE A 323 -13.52 2.04 -0.86
CA PHE A 323 -12.57 1.14 -1.51
C PHE A 323 -12.11 0.03 -0.57
N ARG A 324 -11.55 -1.01 -1.15
CA ARG A 324 -10.83 -2.07 -0.43
C ARG A 324 -9.33 -1.84 -0.62
N SER A 325 -8.61 -1.67 0.50
CA SER A 325 -7.14 -1.60 0.44
C SER A 325 -6.56 -2.99 0.24
N TYR A 326 -5.57 -3.09 -0.61
CA TYR A 326 -4.71 -4.26 -0.75
C TYR A 326 -3.26 -3.96 -0.33
N ALA A 327 -2.99 -2.75 0.13
CA ALA A 327 -1.67 -2.36 0.62
C ALA A 327 -1.22 -3.26 1.79
N LYS A 328 0.04 -3.66 1.78
CA LYS A 328 0.70 -4.30 2.92
C LYS A 328 1.35 -3.24 3.77
N PHE A 329 1.31 -3.43 5.08
CA PHE A 329 1.79 -2.41 6.01
C PHE A 329 3.12 -2.84 6.63
N PHE A 330 4.11 -1.95 6.52
CA PHE A 330 5.41 -2.08 7.17
C PHE A 330 5.64 -0.85 8.05
N PHE A 331 6.08 -1.11 9.28
CA PHE A 331 6.37 -0.05 10.24
C PHE A 331 7.76 -0.26 10.85
N ALA A 332 8.55 0.81 10.95
CA ALA A 332 9.78 0.81 11.74
C ALA A 332 9.51 1.47 13.09
N LEU A 333 9.83 0.76 14.16
CA LEU A 333 9.54 1.14 15.54
C LEU A 333 10.83 1.13 16.37
N ASN A 334 11.07 2.20 17.10
CA ASN A 334 12.10 2.23 18.14
C ASN A 334 11.51 1.91 19.52
N GLU A 335 10.21 2.21 19.68
CA GLU A 335 9.42 1.91 20.87
C GLU A 335 8.07 1.33 20.45
N LEU A 336 7.58 0.37 21.22
CA LEU A 336 6.27 -0.24 20.97
C LEU A 336 5.17 0.69 21.50
N PRO A 337 4.21 1.13 20.67
CA PRO A 337 3.16 2.04 21.11
C PRO A 337 2.20 1.33 22.07
N PRO A 338 1.88 1.93 23.21
CA PRO A 338 0.77 1.44 24.05
C PRO A 338 -0.54 1.49 23.25
N VAL A 339 -1.38 0.46 23.37
CA VAL A 339 -2.64 0.35 22.62
C VAL A 339 -3.84 0.24 23.54
N SER A 340 -4.98 0.82 23.10
CA SER A 340 -6.24 0.67 23.81
C SER A 340 -6.86 -0.70 23.59
N ASP A 341 -6.67 -1.27 22.41
CA ASP A 341 -7.24 -2.55 21.99
C ASP A 341 -6.34 -3.70 22.42
N LYS A 342 -6.73 -4.35 23.52
CA LYS A 342 -6.04 -5.52 24.10
C LYS A 342 -6.57 -6.84 23.56
N SER A 343 -7.30 -6.82 22.44
CA SER A 343 -7.86 -8.03 21.88
C SER A 343 -6.82 -8.82 21.08
N SER A 344 -6.94 -10.14 21.08
CA SER A 344 -6.17 -11.01 20.19
C SER A 344 -6.36 -10.64 18.71
N ALA A 345 -7.50 -10.03 18.36
CA ALA A 345 -7.79 -9.54 17.04
C ALA A 345 -6.85 -8.42 16.56
N PHE A 346 -6.34 -7.58 17.46
CA PHE A 346 -5.32 -6.58 17.13
C PHE A 346 -3.94 -7.24 16.98
N PHE A 347 -3.50 -7.99 18.00
CA PHE A 347 -2.16 -8.59 18.03
C PHE A 347 -1.94 -9.61 16.90
N SER A 348 -2.97 -10.40 16.56
CA SER A 348 -2.89 -11.37 15.44
C SER A 348 -2.69 -10.75 14.06
N ARG A 349 -2.85 -9.42 13.93
CA ARG A 349 -2.63 -8.66 12.70
C ARG A 349 -1.25 -8.04 12.61
N ILE A 350 -0.39 -8.30 13.57
CA ILE A 350 0.96 -7.75 13.63
C ILE A 350 1.98 -8.89 13.60
N LEU A 351 2.98 -8.74 12.77
CA LEU A 351 4.20 -9.54 12.72
C LEU A 351 5.32 -8.70 13.33
N LEU A 352 5.54 -8.86 14.64
CA LEU A 352 6.55 -8.07 15.35
C LEU A 352 7.92 -8.72 15.17
N VAL A 353 8.71 -8.15 14.27
CA VAL A 353 10.05 -8.65 13.91
C VAL A 353 11.10 -7.91 14.73
N PRO A 354 11.74 -8.56 15.72
CA PRO A 354 12.81 -7.93 16.49
C PRO A 354 14.07 -7.81 15.64
N MET A 355 14.54 -6.56 15.47
CA MET A 355 15.74 -6.23 14.72
C MET A 355 16.96 -6.23 15.66
N THR A 356 17.54 -7.41 15.85
CA THR A 356 18.60 -7.67 16.84
C THR A 356 20.01 -7.41 16.33
N ALA A 357 20.19 -7.18 15.01
CA ALA A 357 21.47 -6.83 14.45
C ALA A 357 21.97 -5.48 14.99
N ASP A 358 23.27 -5.39 15.29
CA ASP A 358 23.93 -4.15 15.70
C ASP A 358 25.11 -3.84 14.78
N PHE A 359 24.88 -2.89 13.89
CA PHE A 359 25.90 -2.40 12.97
C PHE A 359 26.71 -1.21 13.53
N SER A 360 26.43 -0.76 14.75
CA SER A 360 27.15 0.37 15.37
C SER A 360 28.60 0.04 15.70
N THR A 361 28.87 -1.23 15.99
CA THR A 361 30.20 -1.76 16.36
C THR A 361 31.14 -1.99 15.18
N ILE A 362 30.63 -1.95 13.95
CA ILE A 362 31.42 -2.22 12.74
C ILE A 362 32.26 -0.99 12.37
N LYS A 363 33.58 -1.04 12.52
CA LYS A 363 34.52 0.07 12.27
C LYS A 363 34.48 0.65 10.85
N LYS A 364 34.06 -0.11 9.84
CA LYS A 364 33.89 0.32 8.43
C LYS A 364 32.43 0.14 7.99
N ARG A 365 31.51 0.63 8.80
CA ARG A 365 30.08 0.56 8.46
C ARG A 365 29.81 1.38 7.20
N ASP A 366 29.17 0.77 6.22
CA ASP A 366 28.64 1.49 5.06
C ASP A 366 27.31 2.17 5.45
N THR A 367 27.41 3.46 5.79
CA THR A 367 26.23 4.27 6.16
C THR A 367 25.37 4.64 4.96
N SER A 368 25.88 4.44 3.74
CA SER A 368 25.14 4.74 2.51
C SER A 368 24.10 3.68 2.15
N LEU A 369 24.16 2.48 2.74
CA LEU A 369 23.24 1.37 2.45
C LEU A 369 21.76 1.74 2.66
N LYS A 370 21.44 2.59 3.62
CA LYS A 370 20.06 3.06 3.85
C LYS A 370 19.50 3.87 2.68
N ASP A 371 20.37 4.55 1.92
CA ASP A 371 20.04 5.38 0.77
C ASP A 371 20.53 4.77 -0.54
N LYS A 372 21.06 3.53 -0.50
CA LYS A 372 21.60 2.85 -1.66
C LYS A 372 20.55 2.74 -2.75
N GLN A 373 20.94 3.14 -3.95
CA GLN A 373 20.21 2.77 -5.17
C GLN A 373 20.72 1.38 -5.60
N TRP A 374 19.84 0.40 -5.48
CA TRP A 374 20.13 -0.98 -5.83
C TRP A 374 20.15 -1.12 -7.35
N SER A 375 21.10 -1.90 -7.87
CA SER A 375 21.23 -2.13 -9.32
C SER A 375 20.04 -2.92 -9.88
N THR A 376 19.90 -2.94 -11.19
CA THR A 376 18.88 -3.75 -11.86
C THR A 376 19.04 -5.23 -11.55
N GLU A 377 20.28 -5.74 -11.55
CA GLU A 377 20.59 -7.14 -11.25
C GLU A 377 20.20 -7.48 -9.81
N GLU A 378 20.58 -6.63 -8.85
CA GLU A 378 20.24 -6.79 -7.43
C GLU A 378 18.72 -6.81 -7.22
N MET A 379 17.98 -5.90 -7.85
CA MET A 379 16.54 -5.79 -7.69
C MET A 379 15.76 -6.89 -8.44
N THR A 380 16.24 -7.32 -9.60
CA THR A 380 15.65 -8.47 -10.32
C THR A 380 15.86 -9.76 -9.52
N TYR A 381 17.02 -9.93 -8.88
CA TYR A 381 17.25 -11.04 -7.97
C TYR A 381 16.36 -10.98 -6.72
N LEU A 382 16.24 -9.81 -6.10
CA LEU A 382 15.32 -9.61 -4.97
C LEU A 382 13.87 -9.89 -5.37
N THR A 383 13.46 -9.52 -6.60
CA THR A 383 12.14 -9.85 -7.15
C THR A 383 11.94 -11.35 -7.23
N ARG A 384 12.94 -12.11 -7.71
CA ARG A 384 12.90 -13.57 -7.72
C ARG A 384 12.73 -14.13 -6.31
N LEU A 385 13.55 -13.71 -5.35
CA LEU A 385 13.47 -14.18 -3.96
C LEU A 385 12.10 -13.85 -3.31
N ALA A 386 11.56 -12.66 -3.59
CA ALA A 386 10.25 -12.27 -3.11
C ALA A 386 9.13 -13.11 -3.73
N MET A 387 9.24 -13.47 -5.02
CA MET A 387 8.29 -14.39 -5.67
C MET A 387 8.37 -15.80 -5.09
N GLU A 388 9.55 -16.34 -4.84
CA GLU A 388 9.75 -17.60 -4.12
C GLU A 388 9.13 -17.53 -2.70
N GLY A 389 9.26 -16.37 -2.03
CA GLY A 389 8.60 -16.08 -0.76
C GLY A 389 7.07 -16.11 -0.87
N LEU A 390 6.51 -15.50 -1.90
CA LEU A 390 5.06 -15.52 -2.15
C LEU A 390 4.54 -16.93 -2.42
N GLU A 391 5.25 -17.71 -3.21
CA GLU A 391 4.89 -19.12 -3.49
C GLU A 391 4.91 -19.95 -2.21
N ARG A 392 5.93 -19.79 -1.36
CA ARG A 392 6.00 -20.44 -0.05
C ARG A 392 4.84 -20.03 0.85
N LEU A 393 4.56 -18.72 0.95
CA LEU A 393 3.43 -18.18 1.73
C LEU A 393 2.09 -18.77 1.26
N ARG A 394 1.88 -18.88 -0.06
CA ARG A 394 0.68 -19.49 -0.64
C ARG A 394 0.57 -20.99 -0.31
N ALA A 395 1.66 -21.72 -0.38
CA ALA A 395 1.71 -23.15 -0.08
C ALA A 395 1.43 -23.44 1.41
N GLN A 396 1.95 -22.60 2.30
CA GLN A 396 1.77 -22.72 3.76
C GLN A 396 0.40 -22.21 4.23
N GLY A 397 -0.19 -21.23 3.53
CA GLY A 397 -1.43 -20.56 3.92
C GLY A 397 -1.29 -19.50 5.01
N ASP A 398 -0.13 -19.35 5.64
CA ASP A 398 0.24 -18.32 6.62
C ASP A 398 1.73 -18.02 6.56
N PHE A 399 2.15 -16.91 7.16
CA PHE A 399 3.55 -16.52 7.26
C PHE A 399 4.37 -17.49 8.11
N THR A 400 5.63 -17.68 7.75
CA THR A 400 6.63 -18.29 8.65
C THR A 400 6.62 -17.54 9.97
N ARG A 401 6.64 -18.27 11.09
CA ARG A 401 6.59 -17.73 12.47
C ARG A 401 7.88 -18.02 13.22
N PRO A 402 8.97 -17.25 13.01
CA PRO A 402 10.21 -17.41 13.77
C PRO A 402 9.95 -17.34 15.27
N LEU A 403 10.70 -18.10 16.06
CA LEU A 403 10.53 -18.13 17.51
C LEU A 403 10.71 -16.74 18.15
N CYS A 404 11.68 -15.97 17.67
CA CYS A 404 11.93 -14.61 18.16
C CYS A 404 10.73 -13.66 17.89
N VAL A 405 10.01 -13.83 16.78
CA VAL A 405 8.80 -13.07 16.45
C VAL A 405 7.65 -13.44 17.37
N GLN A 406 7.49 -14.74 17.67
CA GLN A 406 6.46 -15.22 18.59
C GLN A 406 6.73 -14.72 20.03
N GLN A 407 7.98 -14.78 20.49
CA GLN A 407 8.39 -14.29 21.81
C GLN A 407 8.17 -12.78 21.92
N ALA A 408 8.67 -11.99 20.97
CA ALA A 408 8.50 -10.54 20.98
C ALA A 408 7.01 -10.12 20.98
N MET A 409 6.16 -10.84 20.24
CA MET A 409 4.73 -10.59 20.24
C MET A 409 4.07 -10.93 21.58
N SER A 410 4.47 -12.04 22.20
CA SER A 410 3.96 -12.44 23.52
C SER A 410 4.35 -11.42 24.59
N GLU A 411 5.60 -10.95 24.57
CA GLU A 411 6.09 -9.91 25.49
C GLU A 411 5.31 -8.59 25.30
N TYR A 412 5.09 -8.17 24.06
CA TYR A 412 4.32 -6.95 23.77
C TYR A 412 2.85 -7.07 24.23
N GLU A 413 2.24 -8.24 24.04
CA GLU A 413 0.87 -8.49 24.51
C GLU A 413 0.77 -8.42 26.04
N LEU A 414 1.74 -9.00 26.76
CA LEU A 414 1.84 -8.92 28.23
C LEU A 414 2.05 -7.47 28.70
N GLU A 415 2.96 -6.73 28.07
CA GLU A 415 3.21 -5.32 28.36
C GLU A 415 1.96 -4.45 28.19
N CYS A 416 1.21 -4.67 27.12
CA CYS A 416 -0.06 -3.97 26.86
C CYS A 416 -1.19 -4.41 27.77
N ASN A 417 -1.17 -5.63 28.29
CA ASN A 417 -2.24 -6.20 29.10
C ASN A 417 -1.76 -6.73 30.48
N PRO A 418 -1.56 -5.85 31.46
CA PRO A 418 -1.12 -6.26 32.81
C PRO A 418 -2.01 -7.32 33.47
N VAL A 419 -3.30 -7.37 33.11
CA VAL A 419 -4.20 -8.38 33.65
C VAL A 419 -3.80 -9.79 33.19
N LEU A 420 -3.35 -9.93 31.96
CA LEU A 420 -2.85 -11.21 31.44
C LEU A 420 -1.57 -11.63 32.17
N GLY A 421 -0.61 -10.69 32.31
CA GLY A 421 0.63 -10.94 33.09
C GLY A 421 0.34 -11.39 34.51
N PHE A 422 -0.55 -10.68 35.19
CA PHE A 422 -0.98 -11.05 36.54
C PHE A 422 -1.59 -12.48 36.60
N LEU A 423 -2.50 -12.80 35.65
CA LEU A 423 -3.15 -14.13 35.65
C LEU A 423 -2.17 -15.29 35.42
N LEU A 424 -1.12 -15.07 34.63
CA LEU A 424 -0.08 -16.10 34.43
C LEU A 424 0.69 -16.43 35.69
N GLU A 425 0.89 -15.45 36.59
CA GLU A 425 1.57 -15.62 37.86
C GLU A 425 0.60 -16.05 38.99
N TYR A 426 -0.61 -15.48 39.01
CA TYR A 426 -1.63 -15.76 40.03
C TYR A 426 -2.18 -17.18 39.92
N GLY A 427 -2.33 -17.69 38.69
CA GLY A 427 -2.89 -19.02 38.42
C GLY A 427 -4.42 -19.03 38.36
N ASP A 428 -5.06 -20.08 38.93
CA ASP A 428 -6.50 -20.26 38.81
C ASP A 428 -7.27 -19.28 39.73
N VAL A 429 -8.24 -18.62 39.17
CA VAL A 429 -9.13 -17.64 39.83
C VAL A 429 -10.51 -18.24 40.19
N VAL A 430 -10.79 -19.47 39.78
CA VAL A 430 -12.09 -20.11 40.00
C VAL A 430 -12.36 -20.26 41.50
N GLY A 431 -13.50 -19.74 41.94
CA GLY A 431 -13.89 -19.74 43.35
C GLY A 431 -13.38 -18.53 44.15
N GLU A 432 -12.44 -17.76 43.62
CA GLU A 432 -11.86 -16.64 44.35
C GLU A 432 -12.80 -15.39 44.35
N PRO A 433 -12.87 -14.67 45.48
CA PRO A 433 -13.61 -13.40 45.56
C PRO A 433 -13.00 -12.35 44.62
N THR A 434 -13.84 -11.75 43.81
CA THR A 434 -13.43 -10.74 42.84
C THR A 434 -12.68 -9.55 43.46
N GLU A 435 -13.10 -9.14 44.65
CA GLU A 435 -12.45 -8.06 45.39
C GLU A 435 -11.03 -8.43 45.84
N LYS A 436 -10.86 -9.65 46.35
CA LYS A 436 -9.54 -10.17 46.75
C LYS A 436 -8.58 -10.21 45.57
N VAL A 437 -9.01 -10.85 44.48
CA VAL A 437 -8.19 -10.96 43.27
C VAL A 437 -7.84 -9.58 42.69
N TYR A 438 -8.76 -8.62 42.76
CA TYR A 438 -8.47 -7.25 42.29
C TYR A 438 -7.47 -6.53 43.24
N ASN A 439 -7.54 -6.73 44.53
CA ASN A 439 -6.56 -6.15 45.47
C ASN A 439 -5.17 -6.76 45.26
N ASP A 440 -5.08 -8.09 45.05
CA ASP A 440 -3.85 -8.79 44.75
C ASP A 440 -3.26 -8.27 43.40
N PHE A 441 -4.11 -8.06 42.40
CA PHE A 441 -3.72 -7.45 41.13
C PHE A 441 -3.16 -6.03 41.30
N ARG A 442 -3.74 -5.22 42.17
CA ARG A 442 -3.21 -3.88 42.45
C ARG A 442 -1.82 -3.91 43.05
N VAL A 443 -1.59 -4.80 44.04
CA VAL A 443 -0.27 -4.99 44.65
C VAL A 443 0.72 -5.45 43.57
N TRP A 444 0.34 -6.46 42.79
CA TRP A 444 1.17 -6.96 41.70
C TRP A 444 1.52 -5.84 40.68
N CYS A 445 0.59 -4.97 40.33
CA CYS A 445 0.84 -3.84 39.46
C CYS A 445 1.86 -2.85 40.04
N GLU A 446 1.76 -2.56 41.34
CA GLU A 446 2.71 -1.68 42.04
C GLU A 446 4.12 -2.27 42.05
N ASP A 447 4.24 -3.56 42.35
CA ASP A 447 5.51 -4.32 42.41
C ASP A 447 6.16 -4.43 41.03
N ASN A 448 5.35 -4.52 39.94
CA ASN A 448 5.82 -4.64 38.58
C ASN A 448 5.86 -3.28 37.82
N GLY A 449 5.71 -2.14 38.54
CA GLY A 449 5.91 -0.81 37.98
C GLY A 449 4.80 -0.31 37.05
N HIS A 450 3.62 -0.95 37.06
CA HIS A 450 2.47 -0.52 36.26
C HIS A 450 1.79 0.71 36.87
N ARG A 451 1.94 1.89 36.26
CA ARG A 451 1.42 3.16 36.80
C ARG A 451 -0.09 3.35 36.57
N ASN A 452 -0.66 2.78 35.51
CA ASN A 452 -2.06 2.96 35.10
C ASN A 452 -2.88 1.70 35.43
N ILE A 453 -3.24 1.56 36.71
CA ILE A 453 -4.02 0.40 37.17
C ILE A 453 -5.46 0.51 36.64
N THR A 454 -5.94 -0.53 35.96
CA THR A 454 -7.31 -0.56 35.44
C THR A 454 -8.34 -0.62 36.57
N THR A 455 -9.54 -0.09 36.34
CA THR A 455 -10.62 -0.13 37.33
C THR A 455 -11.11 -1.56 37.58
N ARG A 456 -11.66 -1.84 38.77
CA ARG A 456 -12.18 -3.17 39.13
C ARG A 456 -13.18 -3.71 38.10
N ILE A 457 -14.05 -2.86 37.56
CA ILE A 457 -15.04 -3.28 36.56
C ILE A 457 -14.34 -3.76 35.26
N ARG A 458 -13.35 -3.02 34.78
CA ARG A 458 -12.60 -3.40 33.59
C ARG A 458 -11.71 -4.62 33.84
N PHE A 459 -11.07 -4.69 35.00
CA PHE A 459 -10.30 -5.84 35.47
C PHE A 459 -11.16 -7.10 35.45
N THR A 460 -12.33 -7.09 36.13
CA THR A 460 -13.24 -8.24 36.19
C THR A 460 -13.65 -8.72 34.80
N LYS A 461 -14.02 -7.80 33.90
CA LYS A 461 -14.36 -8.16 32.51
C LYS A 461 -13.19 -8.83 31.79
N GLU A 462 -11.99 -8.31 32.00
CA GLU A 462 -10.78 -8.85 31.38
C GLU A 462 -10.41 -10.22 31.94
N VAL A 463 -10.48 -10.42 33.26
CA VAL A 463 -10.29 -11.74 33.89
C VAL A 463 -11.31 -12.73 33.33
N CYS A 464 -12.59 -12.37 33.28
CA CYS A 464 -13.63 -13.24 32.73
C CYS A 464 -13.36 -13.63 31.26
N ARG A 465 -12.77 -12.71 30.50
CA ARG A 465 -12.40 -12.96 29.11
C ARG A 465 -11.19 -13.89 29.00
N GLN A 466 -10.14 -13.64 29.78
CA GLN A 466 -8.87 -14.35 29.67
C GLN A 466 -8.94 -15.75 30.30
N ALA A 467 -9.49 -15.85 31.51
CA ALA A 467 -9.61 -17.11 32.25
C ALA A 467 -10.83 -17.96 31.84
N GLY A 468 -11.70 -17.43 30.96
CA GLY A 468 -12.90 -18.16 30.54
C GLY A 468 -13.96 -18.36 31.64
N VAL A 469 -13.97 -17.50 32.66
CA VAL A 469 -14.88 -17.55 33.80
C VAL A 469 -16.00 -16.53 33.72
N SER A 470 -17.03 -16.67 34.54
CA SER A 470 -18.03 -15.63 34.79
C SER A 470 -17.83 -15.02 36.21
N ASN A 471 -18.47 -13.89 36.46
CA ASN A 471 -18.43 -13.21 37.75
C ASN A 471 -19.83 -13.18 38.35
N ASP A 472 -20.10 -14.06 39.30
CA ASP A 472 -21.42 -14.27 39.87
C ASP A 472 -21.43 -14.18 41.41
N SER A 473 -22.62 -13.95 41.97
CA SER A 473 -22.81 -13.88 43.40
C SER A 473 -22.95 -15.28 44.00
N ILE A 474 -21.92 -15.70 44.75
CA ILE A 474 -21.96 -16.97 45.48
C ILE A 474 -21.70 -16.77 46.98
N ARG A 475 -22.07 -17.77 47.81
CA ARG A 475 -21.73 -17.74 49.22
C ARG A 475 -20.28 -18.15 49.42
N HIS A 476 -19.49 -17.25 50.03
CA HIS A 476 -18.06 -17.49 50.28
C HIS A 476 -17.66 -16.97 51.65
N PRO A 477 -16.73 -17.66 52.38
CA PRO A 477 -16.28 -17.26 53.73
C PRO A 477 -15.64 -15.86 53.79
N TYR A 478 -15.02 -15.41 52.71
CA TYR A 478 -14.40 -14.07 52.60
C TYR A 478 -15.36 -12.92 52.92
N PHE A 479 -16.65 -13.08 52.61
CA PHE A 479 -17.66 -12.03 52.83
C PHE A 479 -18.38 -12.16 54.16
N GLY A 480 -18.08 -13.21 54.96
CA GLY A 480 -18.75 -13.48 56.20
C GLY A 480 -17.94 -13.07 57.44
N GLU A 481 -18.63 -12.72 58.53
CA GLU A 481 -18.00 -12.50 59.82
C GLU A 481 -17.89 -13.82 60.64
N ARG A 482 -16.76 -14.01 61.33
CA ARG A 482 -16.52 -15.12 62.27
C ARG A 482 -16.77 -16.52 61.68
N GLY A 483 -16.35 -16.73 60.42
CA GLY A 483 -16.45 -18.02 59.74
C GLY A 483 -17.82 -18.37 59.17
N LYS A 484 -18.76 -17.43 59.12
CA LYS A 484 -20.01 -17.58 58.39
C LYS A 484 -19.85 -17.12 56.94
N CYS A 485 -20.39 -17.89 55.97
CA CYS A 485 -20.39 -17.48 54.57
C CYS A 485 -21.46 -16.42 54.30
N SER A 486 -21.08 -15.34 53.65
CA SER A 486 -22.00 -14.34 53.04
C SER A 486 -21.91 -14.33 51.55
N THR A 487 -22.91 -13.77 50.90
CA THR A 487 -22.98 -13.68 49.44
C THR A 487 -22.14 -12.51 48.89
N GLY A 488 -21.31 -12.77 47.92
CA GLY A 488 -20.51 -11.75 47.23
C GLY A 488 -20.06 -12.21 45.88
N GLN A 489 -19.44 -11.31 45.14
CA GLN A 489 -19.00 -11.54 43.75
C GLN A 489 -17.72 -12.40 43.74
N CYS A 490 -17.76 -13.53 43.06
CA CYS A 490 -16.61 -14.40 42.83
C CYS A 490 -16.49 -14.80 41.38
N PHE A 491 -15.30 -15.22 40.98
CA PHE A 491 -15.09 -15.84 39.65
C PHE A 491 -15.57 -17.30 39.73
N VAL A 492 -16.44 -17.70 38.81
CA VAL A 492 -16.99 -19.05 38.74
C VAL A 492 -16.86 -19.58 37.28
N PRO A 493 -16.86 -20.92 37.10
CA PRO A 493 -16.89 -21.48 35.74
C PRO A 493 -18.06 -20.94 34.93
N LYS A 494 -17.86 -20.68 33.66
CA LYS A 494 -18.98 -20.31 32.77
C LYS A 494 -19.98 -21.47 32.73
N PRO A 495 -21.28 -21.19 32.82
CA PRO A 495 -22.26 -22.23 32.56
C PRO A 495 -22.06 -22.74 31.12
N SER A 496 -22.08 -24.04 30.95
CA SER A 496 -21.95 -24.78 29.67
C SER A 496 -23.06 -24.43 28.71
#